data_015d7288df4f7d7470e0ea6cbaeba4b5
#
_entry.id   015d7288df4f7d7470e0ea6cbaeba4b5
#
_cell.length_a   1.000
_cell.length_b   1.000
_cell.length_c   1.000
_cell.angle_alpha   90.00
_cell.angle_beta   90.00
_cell.angle_gamma   90.00
#
_symmetry.space_group_name_H-M   'P 1'
#
loop_
_entity.id
_entity.type
_entity.pdbx_description
1 polymer ?
#
loop_
_entity_poly.entity_id
_entity_poly.type
_entity_poly.pdbx_seq_one_letter_code
_entity_poly.pdbx_strand_id
1 'polypeptide(L)'
;SVLLTWSERRPVIFSSDSEDAICPEELGVNTLKLIENLPEIQMFHLTNRIRTNAELSSFIQNMIHLTDRKTSKPYPHVSVVYANNEEETAALLEDYIHQGYEYEITAVRDIKRLVIILDERYYYDQNRYLRSKHFKEGRPDVRNLFHQLNQAKEELSIIVRENTYVYETLLTLLQPDTVR
;
A
#
# COMPACT_ATOMS: atom_id res chain seq x y z
N SER A 1 -3.65 19.26 -26.52
CA SER A 1 -2.81 18.84 -25.42
C SER A 1 -1.56 18.16 -25.94
N VAL A 2 -0.45 18.23 -25.20
CA VAL A 2 0.87 17.70 -25.62
C VAL A 2 0.80 16.21 -25.97
N LEU A 3 -0.01 15.43 -25.26
CA LEU A 3 -0.17 13.98 -25.49
C LEU A 3 -0.83 13.66 -26.84
N LEU A 4 -1.82 14.41 -27.26
CA LEU A 4 -2.47 14.24 -28.57
C LEU A 4 -1.50 14.55 -29.73
N THR A 5 -0.68 15.58 -29.59
CA THR A 5 0.31 15.95 -30.59
C THR A 5 1.42 14.88 -30.72
N TRP A 6 1.71 14.15 -29.63
CA TRP A 6 2.68 13.04 -29.67
C TRP A 6 2.09 11.79 -30.34
N SER A 7 0.81 11.47 -30.10
CA SER A 7 0.15 10.30 -30.68
C SER A 7 -0.04 10.38 -32.18
N GLU A 8 -0.14 11.58 -32.76
CA GLU A 8 -0.20 11.79 -34.22
C GLU A 8 1.05 11.37 -34.97
N ARG A 9 2.19 11.24 -34.29
CA ARG A 9 3.49 10.94 -34.91
C ARG A 9 4.08 9.58 -34.52
N ARG A 10 3.63 8.96 -33.42
CA ARG A 10 4.17 7.69 -32.92
C ARG A 10 3.10 6.94 -32.13
N PRO A 11 3.09 5.60 -32.17
CA PRO A 11 2.24 4.83 -31.27
C PRO A 11 2.64 5.10 -29.80
N VAL A 12 1.65 5.43 -28.97
CA VAL A 12 1.83 5.70 -27.55
C VAL A 12 1.01 4.68 -26.75
N ILE A 13 1.63 4.06 -25.78
CA ILE A 13 0.98 3.15 -24.85
C ILE A 13 0.80 3.89 -23.52
N PHE A 14 -0.44 3.99 -23.06
CA PHE A 14 -0.78 4.48 -21.72
C PHE A 14 -1.04 3.29 -20.82
N SER A 15 -0.43 3.27 -19.64
CA SER A 15 -0.82 2.34 -18.57
C SER A 15 -1.38 3.13 -17.40
N SER A 16 -2.46 2.65 -16.83
CA SER A 16 -3.08 3.23 -15.64
C SER A 16 -3.60 2.11 -14.76
N ASP A 17 -3.47 2.28 -13.45
CA ASP A 17 -4.08 1.41 -12.46
C ASP A 17 -4.98 2.27 -11.55
N SER A 18 -6.27 1.96 -11.53
CA SER A 18 -7.25 2.65 -10.68
C SER A 18 -7.09 2.27 -9.20
N GLU A 19 -6.43 1.15 -8.92
CA GLU A 19 -6.18 0.67 -7.57
C GLU A 19 -4.93 1.32 -6.93
N ASP A 20 -4.11 2.00 -7.73
CA ASP A 20 -2.99 2.81 -7.26
C ASP A 20 -3.44 4.16 -6.66
N ALA A 21 -4.72 4.50 -6.74
CA ALA A 21 -5.27 5.67 -6.07
C ALA A 21 -5.36 5.42 -4.56
N ILE A 22 -4.49 6.09 -3.80
CA ILE A 22 -4.38 5.94 -2.34
C ILE A 22 -5.05 7.06 -1.55
N CYS A 23 -5.66 8.02 -2.22
CA CYS A 23 -6.40 9.11 -1.60
C CYS A 23 -7.56 9.62 -2.48
N PRO A 24 -8.62 10.22 -1.86
CA PRO A 24 -9.80 10.69 -2.58
C PRO A 24 -9.49 11.75 -3.64
N GLU A 25 -8.48 12.56 -3.42
CA GLU A 25 -8.06 13.63 -4.32
C GLU A 25 -7.59 13.08 -5.67
N GLU A 26 -7.01 11.88 -5.67
CA GLU A 26 -6.55 11.19 -6.88
C GLU A 26 -7.71 10.60 -7.69
N LEU A 27 -8.79 10.20 -7.02
CA LEU A 27 -10.01 9.71 -7.67
C LEU A 27 -10.79 10.82 -8.38
N GLY A 28 -10.63 12.08 -7.94
CA GLY A 28 -11.32 13.25 -8.51
C GLY A 28 -10.86 13.61 -9.92
N VAL A 29 -9.64 13.26 -10.30
CA VAL A 29 -9.10 13.44 -11.65
C VAL A 29 -9.27 12.14 -12.42
N ASN A 30 -10.44 11.94 -13.02
CA ASN A 30 -10.71 10.73 -13.79
C ASN A 30 -9.96 10.75 -15.13
N THR A 31 -8.62 10.64 -15.05
CA THR A 31 -7.72 10.60 -16.21
C THR A 31 -8.05 9.42 -17.13
N LEU A 32 -8.55 8.31 -16.58
CA LEU A 32 -9.02 7.16 -17.35
C LEU A 32 -10.17 7.54 -18.27
N LYS A 33 -11.21 8.23 -17.77
CA LYS A 33 -12.32 8.69 -18.61
C LYS A 33 -11.88 9.67 -19.70
N LEU A 34 -10.85 10.48 -19.41
CA LEU A 34 -10.28 11.37 -20.44
C LEU A 34 -9.56 10.57 -21.52
N ILE A 35 -8.85 9.51 -21.16
CA ILE A 35 -8.15 8.63 -22.08
C ILE A 35 -9.15 7.78 -22.87
N GLU A 36 -10.15 7.20 -22.22
CA GLU A 36 -11.22 6.40 -22.84
C GLU A 36 -11.99 7.15 -23.93
N ASN A 37 -12.12 8.48 -23.80
CA ASN A 37 -12.80 9.33 -24.76
C ASN A 37 -11.90 9.84 -25.91
N LEU A 38 -10.61 9.44 -25.95
CA LEU A 38 -9.76 9.78 -27.08
C LEU A 38 -10.09 8.92 -28.30
N PRO A 39 -10.18 9.50 -29.52
CA PRO A 39 -10.43 8.72 -30.73
C PRO A 39 -9.29 7.71 -30.98
N GLU A 40 -9.65 6.55 -31.49
CA GLU A 40 -8.73 5.48 -31.93
C GLU A 40 -7.92 4.79 -30.80
N ILE A 41 -8.36 4.87 -29.54
CA ILE A 41 -7.71 4.13 -28.45
C ILE A 41 -8.23 2.68 -28.41
N GLN A 42 -7.28 1.75 -28.39
CA GLN A 42 -7.55 0.35 -28.05
C GLN A 42 -7.24 0.14 -26.57
N MET A 43 -8.26 -0.27 -25.81
CA MET A 43 -8.13 -0.55 -24.39
C MET A 43 -7.91 -2.05 -24.14
N PHE A 44 -6.92 -2.35 -23.31
CA PHE A 44 -6.65 -3.69 -22.81
C PHE A 44 -6.75 -3.68 -21.29
N HIS A 45 -7.61 -4.52 -20.75
CA HIS A 45 -7.75 -4.68 -19.30
C HIS A 45 -6.91 -5.89 -18.85
N LEU A 46 -5.94 -5.65 -17.97
CA LEU A 46 -5.21 -6.72 -17.29
C LEU A 46 -6.05 -7.19 -16.11
N THR A 47 -6.61 -8.39 -16.21
CA THR A 47 -7.52 -8.95 -15.19
C THR A 47 -6.82 -9.79 -14.13
N ASN A 48 -5.55 -10.14 -14.34
CA ASN A 48 -4.79 -10.98 -13.41
C ASN A 48 -3.78 -10.15 -12.62
N ARG A 49 -3.93 -10.10 -11.31
CA ARG A 49 -2.92 -9.58 -10.39
C ARG A 49 -1.77 -10.57 -10.30
N ILE A 50 -0.71 -10.32 -11.04
CA ILE A 50 0.44 -11.24 -11.13
C ILE A 50 1.42 -11.03 -9.96
N ARG A 51 1.33 -9.92 -9.21
CA ARG A 51 2.43 -9.47 -8.34
C ARG A 51 2.25 -9.73 -6.85
N THR A 52 1.06 -9.87 -6.32
CA THR A 52 0.84 -9.95 -4.88
C THR A 52 -0.09 -11.11 -4.54
N ASN A 53 0.17 -11.77 -3.41
CA ASN A 53 -0.75 -12.71 -2.78
C ASN A 53 -2.07 -11.97 -2.48
N ALA A 54 -3.21 -12.59 -2.78
CA ALA A 54 -4.54 -11.99 -2.59
C ALA A 54 -4.82 -11.58 -1.14
N GLU A 55 -4.29 -12.33 -0.18
CA GLU A 55 -4.35 -12.04 1.25
C GLU A 55 -3.61 -10.74 1.58
N LEU A 56 -2.32 -10.65 1.18
CA LEU A 56 -1.50 -9.44 1.44
C LEU A 56 -2.09 -8.23 0.73
N SER A 57 -2.55 -8.37 -0.52
CA SER A 57 -3.19 -7.29 -1.25
C SER A 57 -4.45 -6.77 -0.53
N SER A 58 -5.30 -7.68 -0.04
CA SER A 58 -6.49 -7.31 0.73
C SER A 58 -6.14 -6.59 2.03
N PHE A 59 -5.14 -7.09 2.77
CA PHE A 59 -4.68 -6.43 3.98
C PHE A 59 -4.12 -5.04 3.70
N ILE A 60 -3.25 -4.91 2.70
CA ILE A 60 -2.63 -3.63 2.32
C ILE A 60 -3.69 -2.59 1.94
N GLN A 61 -4.68 -2.98 1.14
CA GLN A 61 -5.79 -2.07 0.79
C GLN A 61 -6.58 -1.63 2.02
N ASN A 62 -6.93 -2.56 2.91
CA ASN A 62 -7.64 -2.23 4.14
C ASN A 62 -6.79 -1.38 5.10
N MET A 63 -5.47 -1.57 5.13
CA MET A 63 -4.54 -0.75 5.91
C MET A 63 -4.44 0.69 5.36
N ILE A 64 -4.36 0.85 4.05
CA ILE A 64 -4.28 2.18 3.42
C ILE A 64 -5.61 2.93 3.55
N HIS A 65 -6.73 2.24 3.40
CA HIS A 65 -8.05 2.80 3.55
C HIS A 65 -8.92 1.86 4.38
N LEU A 66 -9.19 2.26 5.64
CA LEU A 66 -10.02 1.50 6.55
C LEU A 66 -11.47 1.50 6.03
N THR A 67 -11.84 0.46 5.33
CA THR A 67 -13.21 0.24 4.89
C THR A 67 -13.98 -0.57 5.92
N ASP A 68 -15.31 -0.44 5.95
CA ASP A 68 -16.17 -1.31 6.77
C ASP A 68 -16.31 -2.72 6.18
N ARG A 69 -15.50 -3.04 5.18
CA ARG A 69 -15.43 -4.39 4.62
C ARG A 69 -14.83 -5.33 5.67
N LYS A 70 -15.70 -5.98 6.35
CA LYS A 70 -15.36 -7.07 7.24
C LYS A 70 -14.85 -8.24 6.41
N THR A 71 -13.59 -8.57 6.59
CA THR A 71 -13.04 -9.78 6.00
C THR A 71 -13.33 -10.94 6.95
N SER A 72 -14.06 -11.93 6.48
CA SER A 72 -14.29 -13.17 7.23
C SER A 72 -13.06 -14.08 7.29
N LYS A 73 -11.97 -13.71 6.63
CA LYS A 73 -10.75 -14.51 6.54
C LYS A 73 -9.62 -13.88 7.37
N PRO A 74 -8.91 -14.66 8.19
CA PRO A 74 -7.72 -14.21 8.89
C PRO A 74 -6.60 -13.88 7.87
N TYR A 75 -5.63 -13.08 8.32
CA TYR A 75 -4.40 -12.77 7.60
C TYR A 75 -3.21 -13.51 8.25
N PRO A 76 -3.05 -14.82 8.04
CA PRO A 76 -2.04 -15.63 8.74
C PRO A 76 -0.59 -15.26 8.39
N HIS A 77 -0.36 -14.61 7.24
CA HIS A 77 0.97 -14.19 6.79
C HIS A 77 1.27 -12.71 7.08
N VAL A 78 0.42 -12.06 7.88
CA VAL A 78 0.63 -10.69 8.34
C VAL A 78 0.82 -10.68 9.83
N SER A 79 1.88 -10.01 10.30
CA SER A 79 2.11 -9.77 11.73
C SER A 79 2.28 -8.28 12.02
N VAL A 80 1.80 -7.87 13.18
CA VAL A 80 1.94 -6.49 13.67
C VAL A 80 2.47 -6.54 15.09
N VAL A 81 3.58 -5.87 15.36
CA VAL A 81 4.23 -5.80 16.66
C VAL A 81 4.40 -4.34 17.08
N TYR A 82 4.37 -4.08 18.38
CA TYR A 82 4.57 -2.74 18.92
C TYR A 82 5.98 -2.59 19.48
N ALA A 83 6.58 -1.43 19.28
CA ALA A 83 7.85 -1.03 19.89
C ALA A 83 7.66 0.28 20.66
N ASN A 84 8.16 0.32 21.90
CA ASN A 84 8.02 1.47 22.79
C ASN A 84 9.01 2.60 22.51
N ASN A 85 10.07 2.32 21.75
CA ASN A 85 11.13 3.27 21.44
C ASN A 85 11.98 2.77 20.26
N GLU A 86 12.98 3.57 19.89
CA GLU A 86 13.89 3.26 18.78
C GLU A 86 14.78 2.04 19.05
N GLU A 87 15.25 1.86 20.30
CA GLU A 87 16.08 0.73 20.68
C GLU A 87 15.36 -0.61 20.53
N GLU A 88 14.13 -0.69 21.01
CA GLU A 88 13.26 -1.86 20.86
C GLU A 88 12.91 -2.11 19.38
N THR A 89 12.69 -1.04 18.61
CA THR A 89 12.48 -1.13 17.16
C THR A 89 13.66 -1.75 16.45
N ALA A 90 14.88 -1.30 16.80
CA ALA A 90 16.11 -1.83 16.20
C ALA A 90 16.31 -3.32 16.53
N ALA A 91 16.06 -3.71 17.77
CA ALA A 91 16.16 -5.12 18.19
C ALA A 91 15.16 -6.01 17.44
N LEU A 92 13.90 -5.58 17.35
CA LEU A 92 12.87 -6.32 16.59
C LEU A 92 13.21 -6.41 15.10
N LEU A 93 13.72 -5.31 14.52
CA LEU A 93 14.13 -5.30 13.12
C LEU A 93 15.29 -6.27 12.86
N GLU A 94 16.29 -6.31 13.74
CA GLU A 94 17.41 -7.25 13.66
C GLU A 94 16.91 -8.70 13.71
N ASP A 95 15.97 -9.02 14.59
CA ASP A 95 15.36 -10.33 14.71
C ASP A 95 14.63 -10.72 13.41
N TYR A 96 13.86 -9.82 12.79
CA TYR A 96 13.21 -10.06 11.52
C TYR A 96 14.21 -10.28 10.38
N ILE A 97 15.29 -9.49 10.33
CA ILE A 97 16.35 -9.65 9.33
C ILE A 97 17.02 -11.04 9.48
N HIS A 98 17.30 -11.49 10.69
CA HIS A 98 17.82 -12.83 10.95
C HIS A 98 16.85 -13.94 10.52
N GLN A 99 15.53 -13.69 10.55
CA GLN A 99 14.50 -14.60 10.05
C GLN A 99 14.34 -14.54 8.52
N GLY A 100 15.13 -13.71 7.83
CA GLY A 100 15.10 -13.59 6.36
C GLY A 100 14.11 -12.57 5.83
N TYR A 101 13.64 -11.64 6.65
CA TYR A 101 12.86 -10.48 6.19
C TYR A 101 13.79 -9.42 5.61
N GLU A 102 13.28 -8.68 4.64
CA GLU A 102 13.98 -7.56 4.02
C GLU A 102 13.36 -6.23 4.47
N TYR A 103 14.21 -5.25 4.69
CA TYR A 103 13.87 -3.88 5.10
C TYR A 103 14.53 -2.87 4.18
N GLU A 104 13.95 -1.66 4.01
CA GLU A 104 14.47 -0.57 3.17
C GLU A 104 14.78 -0.97 1.72
N ILE A 105 13.74 -1.22 0.98
CA ILE A 105 13.84 -1.65 -0.40
C ILE A 105 14.17 -0.46 -1.31
N THR A 106 15.33 -0.50 -1.94
CA THR A 106 15.81 0.54 -2.86
C THR A 106 15.48 0.28 -4.33
N ALA A 107 15.13 -0.96 -4.67
CA ALA A 107 14.81 -1.36 -6.05
C ALA A 107 13.47 -2.10 -6.10
N VAL A 108 12.71 -1.88 -7.17
CA VAL A 108 11.45 -2.60 -7.40
C VAL A 108 11.77 -4.06 -7.70
N ARG A 109 11.38 -4.97 -6.81
CA ARG A 109 11.56 -6.42 -6.97
C ARG A 109 10.55 -7.20 -6.13
N ASP A 110 10.40 -8.46 -6.44
CA ASP A 110 9.60 -9.37 -5.64
C ASP A 110 10.37 -9.76 -4.36
N ILE A 111 9.74 -9.55 -3.20
CA ILE A 111 10.28 -9.80 -1.88
C ILE A 111 9.43 -10.86 -1.19
N LYS A 112 10.05 -11.95 -0.76
CA LYS A 112 9.31 -13.01 -0.09
C LYS A 112 8.76 -12.55 1.25
N ARG A 113 9.62 -12.00 2.10
CA ARG A 113 9.31 -11.56 3.46
C ARG A 113 9.72 -10.10 3.63
N LEU A 114 8.77 -9.26 3.88
CA LEU A 114 8.98 -7.83 4.05
C LEU A 114 8.70 -7.42 5.49
N VAL A 115 9.58 -6.62 6.09
CA VAL A 115 9.30 -5.88 7.32
C VAL A 115 9.33 -4.39 7.06
N ILE A 116 8.35 -3.66 7.61
CA ILE A 116 8.26 -2.19 7.55
C ILE A 116 8.10 -1.61 8.95
N ILE A 117 8.42 -0.32 9.09
CA ILE A 117 8.25 0.44 10.32
C ILE A 117 7.24 1.56 10.09
N LEU A 118 6.20 1.63 10.94
CA LEU A 118 5.28 2.74 11.02
C LEU A 118 5.50 3.47 12.35
N ASP A 119 5.93 4.70 12.29
CA ASP A 119 6.22 5.52 13.47
C ASP A 119 5.11 6.55 13.75
N GLU A 120 5.36 7.50 14.67
CA GLU A 120 4.44 8.54 15.08
C GLU A 120 4.05 9.53 13.97
N ARG A 121 4.69 9.47 12.80
CA ARG A 121 4.35 10.30 11.64
C ARG A 121 3.09 9.83 10.95
N TYR A 122 2.75 8.55 11.06
CA TYR A 122 1.58 7.97 10.41
C TYR A 122 0.32 8.15 11.26
N TYR A 123 -0.80 8.42 10.61
CA TYR A 123 -2.10 8.56 11.24
C TYR A 123 -3.23 8.30 10.25
N TYR A 124 -4.43 8.03 10.74
CA TYR A 124 -5.62 7.95 9.90
C TYR A 124 -6.36 9.28 9.93
N ASP A 125 -6.72 9.80 8.73
CA ASP A 125 -7.49 11.03 8.59
C ASP A 125 -9.00 10.79 8.85
N GLN A 126 -9.80 11.86 8.74
CA GLN A 126 -11.26 11.82 8.95
C GLN A 126 -11.98 10.89 7.96
N ASN A 127 -11.39 10.68 6.78
CA ASN A 127 -11.89 9.79 5.74
C ASN A 127 -11.33 8.36 5.89
N ARG A 128 -10.63 8.08 7.00
CA ARG A 128 -10.05 6.77 7.34
C ARG A 128 -8.93 6.32 6.39
N TYR A 129 -8.27 7.27 5.70
CA TYR A 129 -7.06 6.99 4.92
C TYR A 129 -5.81 7.14 5.80
N LEU A 130 -4.87 6.21 5.61
CA LEU A 130 -3.54 6.33 6.20
C LEU A 130 -2.81 7.53 5.58
N ARG A 131 -2.26 8.39 6.43
CA ARG A 131 -1.54 9.63 6.06
C ARG A 131 -0.20 9.69 6.79
N SER A 132 0.69 10.52 6.28
CA SER A 132 1.95 10.89 6.95
C SER A 132 2.03 12.39 7.17
N LYS A 133 2.56 12.81 8.32
CA LYS A 133 2.76 14.23 8.68
C LYS A 133 3.83 14.93 7.86
N HIS A 134 4.73 14.18 7.20
CA HIS A 134 5.83 14.74 6.44
C HIS A 134 5.57 14.62 4.94
N PHE A 135 5.40 15.78 4.30
CA PHE A 135 5.33 15.89 2.85
C PHE A 135 6.70 16.35 2.33
N LYS A 136 7.40 15.51 1.59
CA LYS A 136 8.50 15.95 0.74
C LYS A 136 7.94 16.16 -0.67
N GLU A 137 8.09 17.38 -1.18
CA GLU A 137 7.81 17.74 -2.58
C GLU A 137 6.41 17.37 -3.09
N GLY A 138 5.37 17.56 -2.27
CA GLY A 138 3.97 17.40 -2.69
C GLY A 138 3.52 15.95 -2.89
N ARG A 139 4.35 14.96 -2.57
CA ARG A 139 3.96 13.54 -2.58
C ARG A 139 3.88 13.00 -1.15
N PRO A 140 2.75 12.42 -0.76
CA PRO A 140 2.66 11.78 0.56
C PRO A 140 3.61 10.58 0.64
N ASP A 141 4.36 10.47 1.74
CA ASP A 141 5.22 9.31 2.03
C ASP A 141 4.46 7.98 1.96
N VAL A 142 3.14 8.01 2.16
CA VAL A 142 2.25 6.86 2.05
C VAL A 142 2.27 6.21 0.67
N ARG A 143 2.53 6.96 -0.41
CA ARG A 143 2.68 6.37 -1.74
C ARG A 143 3.93 5.47 -1.82
N ASN A 144 5.03 5.92 -1.27
CA ASN A 144 6.25 5.11 -1.23
C ASN A 144 6.05 3.87 -0.34
N LEU A 145 5.39 4.03 0.80
CA LEU A 145 4.99 2.92 1.65
C LEU A 145 4.10 1.91 0.90
N PHE A 146 3.08 2.36 0.18
CA PHE A 146 2.20 1.52 -0.62
C PHE A 146 2.97 0.74 -1.69
N HIS A 147 3.91 1.40 -2.39
CA HIS A 147 4.75 0.73 -3.37
C HIS A 147 5.69 -0.31 -2.75
N GLN A 148 6.22 -0.05 -1.56
CA GLN A 148 7.02 -1.04 -0.83
C GLN A 148 6.19 -2.25 -0.41
N LEU A 149 5.03 -2.02 0.18
CA LEU A 149 4.11 -3.07 0.63
C LEU A 149 3.71 -4.02 -0.50
N ASN A 150 3.43 -3.48 -1.70
CA ASN A 150 3.05 -4.29 -2.86
C ASN A 150 4.17 -5.18 -3.41
N GLN A 151 5.39 -5.06 -2.91
CA GLN A 151 6.50 -5.95 -3.26
C GLN A 151 6.51 -7.24 -2.44
N ALA A 152 5.83 -7.28 -1.30
CA ALA A 152 5.71 -8.47 -0.46
C ALA A 152 4.92 -9.59 -1.15
N LYS A 153 5.45 -10.83 -1.15
CA LYS A 153 4.84 -11.99 -1.82
C LYS A 153 4.32 -13.06 -0.88
N GLU A 154 5.01 -13.32 0.20
CA GLU A 154 4.71 -14.43 1.10
C GLU A 154 4.31 -13.94 2.50
N GLU A 155 5.11 -13.07 3.11
CA GLU A 155 4.89 -12.60 4.48
C GLU A 155 5.13 -11.10 4.60
N LEU A 156 4.34 -10.44 5.46
CA LEU A 156 4.45 -9.03 5.78
C LEU A 156 4.47 -8.85 7.30
N SER A 157 5.51 -8.20 7.81
CA SER A 157 5.60 -7.79 9.22
C SER A 157 5.63 -6.28 9.34
N ILE A 158 4.90 -5.76 10.32
CA ILE A 158 4.79 -4.33 10.58
C ILE A 158 5.22 -4.07 12.02
N ILE A 159 6.29 -3.31 12.21
CA ILE A 159 6.70 -2.79 13.50
C ILE A 159 6.07 -1.41 13.67
N VAL A 160 5.21 -1.24 14.66
CA VAL A 160 4.62 0.06 14.95
C VAL A 160 5.34 0.67 16.15
N ARG A 161 6.06 1.77 15.91
CA ARG A 161 6.85 2.44 16.94
C ARG A 161 6.10 3.65 17.50
N GLU A 162 5.91 3.69 18.83
CA GLU A 162 5.37 4.84 19.57
C GLU A 162 4.03 5.37 19.04
N ASN A 163 3.23 4.50 18.41
CA ASN A 163 1.98 4.87 17.76
C ASN A 163 0.86 3.87 18.10
N THR A 164 0.40 3.96 19.33
CA THR A 164 -0.63 3.04 19.89
C THR A 164 -1.91 3.03 19.05
N TYR A 165 -2.34 4.20 18.54
CA TYR A 165 -3.57 4.29 17.75
C TYR A 165 -3.48 3.50 16.44
N VAL A 166 -2.38 3.64 15.70
CA VAL A 166 -2.17 2.86 14.47
C VAL A 166 -2.03 1.38 14.79
N TYR A 167 -1.30 1.03 15.86
CA TYR A 167 -1.13 -0.34 16.30
C TYR A 167 -2.47 -1.04 16.60
N GLU A 168 -3.31 -0.44 17.46
CA GLU A 168 -4.62 -0.99 17.80
C GLU A 168 -5.54 -1.11 16.59
N THR A 169 -5.48 -0.13 15.69
CA THR A 169 -6.23 -0.15 14.42
C THR A 169 -5.81 -1.34 13.56
N LEU A 170 -4.51 -1.58 13.39
CA LEU A 170 -4.00 -2.70 12.61
C LEU A 170 -4.32 -4.05 13.27
N LEU A 171 -4.25 -4.15 14.60
CA LEU A 171 -4.67 -5.36 15.30
C LEU A 171 -6.15 -5.67 15.07
N THR A 172 -7.00 -4.64 15.01
CA THR A 172 -8.42 -4.83 14.69
C THR A 172 -8.63 -5.38 13.29
N LEU A 173 -7.80 -4.97 12.31
CA LEU A 173 -7.85 -5.53 10.96
C LEU A 173 -7.44 -7.00 10.91
N LEU A 174 -6.53 -7.43 11.79
CA LEU A 174 -6.07 -8.82 11.85
C LEU A 174 -7.09 -9.78 12.50
N GLN A 175 -8.01 -9.25 13.29
CA GLN A 175 -9.02 -10.06 13.95
C GLN A 175 -10.15 -10.42 12.97
N PRO A 176 -10.41 -11.71 12.72
CA PRO A 176 -11.58 -12.10 11.96
C PRO A 176 -12.85 -11.71 12.73
N ASP A 177 -13.84 -11.18 12.01
CA ASP A 177 -15.15 -10.95 12.60
C ASP A 177 -15.68 -12.26 13.19
N THR A 178 -15.83 -12.30 14.48
CA THR A 178 -16.66 -13.29 15.13
C THR A 178 -18.10 -13.00 14.72
N VAL A 179 -18.58 -13.76 13.73
CA VAL A 179 -20.01 -13.78 13.39
C VAL A 179 -20.75 -14.19 14.66
N ARG A 180 -21.47 -13.24 15.25
CA ARG A 180 -22.47 -13.52 16.29
C ARG A 180 -23.75 -13.99 15.67
#